data_25cecd02a417527337a2ef3bc073f34c
#
_entry.id   25cecd02a417527337a2ef3bc073f34c
#
_cell.length_a   1.000
_cell.length_b   1.000
_cell.length_c   1.000
_cell.angle_alpha   90.00
_cell.angle_beta   90.00
_cell.angle_gamma   90.00
#
_symmetry.space_group_name_H-M   'P 1'
#
loop_
_entity.id
_entity.type
_entity.pdbx_description
1 polymer ?
#
loop_
_entity_poly.entity_id
_entity_poly.type
_entity_poly.pdbx_seq_one_letter_code
_entity_poly.pdbx_strand_id
1 'polypeptide(L)'
;MKNKYLLAGISMLSISLLAGCSGSDTSSDQSTSQPQNTSSSISQSTSATDTSDTASQENGKRTVSVEDAIKAFQDTYPGADITSLELDTSFGKYFYKVEGVDDSKEYEIRVDGETKKIEKEREESLDDDEKNGEKRKDKLALTDLLSIEKAASIAEKEVGSGQATDWDLDQELGTTYWEVTVEDNGTETNVKMDARTGEILEKEVDD
;
A
#
# COMPACT_ATOMS: atom_id res chain seq x y z
N MET A 1 -19.14 -11.18 -11.04
CA MET A 1 -18.40 -10.63 -12.18
C MET A 1 -18.74 -9.15 -12.23
N LYS A 2 -17.94 -8.32 -11.58
CA LYS A 2 -18.05 -6.86 -11.65
C LYS A 2 -16.82 -6.36 -12.38
N ASN A 3 -17.00 -6.02 -13.66
CA ASN A 3 -15.96 -5.36 -14.44
C ASN A 3 -15.77 -3.95 -13.87
N LYS A 4 -14.66 -3.72 -13.18
CA LYS A 4 -14.22 -2.37 -12.84
C LYS A 4 -13.42 -1.82 -14.03
N TYR A 5 -14.10 -1.09 -14.91
CA TYR A 5 -13.41 -0.26 -15.90
C TYR A 5 -12.92 1.00 -15.20
N LEU A 6 -11.61 1.17 -15.12
CA LEU A 6 -11.00 2.42 -14.73
C LEU A 6 -11.32 3.48 -15.77
N LEU A 7 -12.17 4.44 -15.43
CA LEU A 7 -12.34 5.66 -16.18
C LEU A 7 -11.43 6.73 -15.56
N ALA A 8 -10.33 7.00 -16.23
CA ALA A 8 -9.49 8.15 -15.94
C ALA A 8 -10.29 9.45 -16.14
N GLY A 9 -10.78 10.02 -15.06
CA GLY A 9 -11.44 11.32 -15.04
C GLY A 9 -10.40 12.43 -14.88
N ILE A 10 -10.10 13.13 -15.98
CA ILE A 10 -9.34 14.38 -15.96
C ILE A 10 -10.19 15.43 -15.27
N SER A 11 -9.90 15.80 -14.03
CA SER A 11 -10.54 16.92 -13.35
C SER A 11 -9.65 18.15 -13.42
N MET A 12 -10.15 19.16 -14.15
CA MET A 12 -9.51 20.46 -14.32
C MET A 12 -9.48 21.25 -13.00
N LEU A 13 -8.29 21.70 -12.68
CA LEU A 13 -7.97 22.63 -11.61
C LEU A 13 -8.63 24.00 -11.87
N SER A 14 -9.48 24.43 -10.96
CA SER A 14 -9.92 25.83 -10.89
C SER A 14 -9.23 26.53 -9.72
N ILE A 15 -8.25 27.36 -10.05
CA ILE A 15 -7.57 28.23 -9.11
C ILE A 15 -8.46 29.43 -8.80
N SER A 16 -8.88 29.59 -7.55
CA SER A 16 -9.49 30.83 -7.06
C SER A 16 -8.57 31.47 -6.01
N LEU A 17 -7.89 32.52 -6.44
CA LEU A 17 -7.18 33.47 -5.59
C LEU A 17 -8.17 34.37 -4.86
N LEU A 18 -8.13 34.38 -3.54
CA LEU A 18 -8.69 35.47 -2.74
C LEU A 18 -7.66 35.93 -1.71
N ALA A 19 -7.15 37.10 -1.98
CA ALA A 19 -6.35 37.90 -1.06
C ALA A 19 -7.27 38.59 -0.03
N GLY A 20 -6.84 38.60 1.23
CA GLY A 20 -7.51 39.37 2.29
C GLY A 20 -6.57 39.62 3.45
N CYS A 21 -6.12 40.84 3.55
CA CYS A 21 -5.21 41.42 4.53
C CYS A 21 -5.84 41.72 5.88
N SER A 22 -4.94 41.92 6.84
CA SER A 22 -5.02 42.84 8.01
C SER A 22 -5.55 42.22 9.31
N GLY A 23 -4.89 42.36 10.43
CA GLY A 23 -4.09 43.28 11.11
C GLY A 23 -3.89 42.86 12.56
N SER A 24 -2.71 43.15 13.12
CA SER A 24 -2.40 43.82 14.37
C SER A 24 -3.11 43.33 15.68
N ASP A 25 -2.50 43.17 16.76
CA ASP A 25 -1.42 43.64 17.58
C ASP A 25 -1.51 42.96 18.96
N THR A 26 -0.39 42.83 19.59
CA THR A 26 0.10 43.33 20.85
C THR A 26 0.13 42.39 22.08
N SER A 27 1.39 42.15 22.48
CA SER A 27 2.04 42.25 23.78
C SER A 27 1.85 41.22 24.90
N SER A 28 3.01 40.74 25.32
CA SER A 28 3.62 40.73 26.67
C SER A 28 2.99 39.79 27.70
N ASP A 29 3.71 38.93 28.40
CA ASP A 29 4.80 39.18 29.33
C ASP A 29 5.40 37.88 29.87
N GLN A 30 6.65 37.92 30.14
CA GLN A 30 7.59 37.22 30.97
C GLN A 30 7.07 36.51 32.25
N SER A 31 7.65 35.33 32.54
CA SER A 31 8.52 35.09 33.71
C SER A 31 8.90 33.60 33.84
N THR A 32 10.12 33.30 33.65
CA THR A 32 11.17 32.88 34.60
C THR A 32 10.77 31.84 35.64
N SER A 33 11.36 30.64 35.57
CA SER A 33 12.18 30.03 36.62
C SER A 33 12.58 28.60 36.29
N GLN A 34 13.87 28.40 36.05
CA GLN A 34 14.61 27.18 36.35
C GLN A 34 15.09 27.25 37.83
N PRO A 35 15.43 26.19 38.58
CA PRO A 35 16.60 25.37 38.28
C PRO A 35 16.54 23.87 38.67
N GLN A 36 17.34 23.10 37.95
CA GLN A 36 18.36 22.12 38.37
C GLN A 36 18.03 21.13 39.52
N ASN A 37 18.24 19.83 39.32
CA ASN A 37 19.54 19.17 39.58
C ASN A 37 19.49 17.64 39.40
N THR A 38 20.54 17.12 38.76
CA THR A 38 21.42 16.00 39.06
C THR A 38 20.86 14.57 39.10
N SER A 39 21.38 13.77 38.31
CA SER A 39 22.55 12.86 38.31
C SER A 39 22.21 11.38 38.17
N SER A 40 22.84 10.80 37.17
CA SER A 40 23.56 9.52 37.10
C SER A 40 22.82 8.21 37.40
N SER A 41 22.71 7.33 36.43
CA SER A 41 23.62 6.18 36.35
C SER A 41 23.36 5.31 35.12
N ILE A 42 24.46 4.92 34.55
CA ILE A 42 24.73 3.94 33.53
C ILE A 42 24.18 2.58 33.93
N SER A 43 23.53 1.87 33.02
CA SER A 43 23.75 0.43 32.87
C SER A 43 23.35 -0.06 31.49
N GLN A 44 24.25 -0.76 30.91
CA GLN A 44 24.31 -1.46 29.65
C GLN A 44 23.19 -2.46 29.39
N SER A 45 22.95 -2.57 28.08
CA SER A 45 22.82 -3.83 27.34
C SER A 45 21.66 -4.74 27.68
N THR A 46 20.79 -4.90 26.71
CA THR A 46 20.64 -6.20 26.02
C THR A 46 19.71 -6.02 24.83
N SER A 47 20.13 -6.59 23.70
CA SER A 47 19.33 -6.83 22.51
C SER A 47 18.03 -7.51 22.91
N ALA A 48 16.92 -6.88 22.65
CA ALA A 48 15.63 -7.53 22.59
C ALA A 48 15.10 -7.35 21.16
N THR A 49 15.08 -8.44 20.46
CA THR A 49 14.27 -8.68 19.28
C THR A 49 12.84 -8.38 19.67
N ASP A 50 12.34 -7.24 19.27
CA ASP A 50 10.94 -6.87 19.50
C ASP A 50 10.11 -7.50 18.38
N THR A 51 9.69 -8.73 18.66
CA THR A 51 8.60 -9.39 17.94
C THR A 51 7.32 -8.82 18.54
N SER A 52 6.86 -7.71 18.05
CA SER A 52 5.53 -7.21 18.38
C SER A 52 4.51 -7.92 17.51
N ASP A 53 4.16 -9.14 17.90
CA ASP A 53 2.87 -9.74 17.62
C ASP A 53 1.80 -8.89 18.31
N THR A 54 1.16 -8.02 17.58
CA THR A 54 -0.10 -7.40 18.02
C THR A 54 -1.20 -7.92 17.13
N ALA A 55 -1.99 -8.77 17.72
CA ALA A 55 -3.15 -9.46 17.21
C ALA A 55 -4.07 -8.55 16.38
N SER A 56 -4.12 -8.82 15.10
CA SER A 56 -5.22 -8.42 14.25
C SER A 56 -6.30 -9.48 14.33
N GLN A 57 -7.53 -9.04 14.42
CA GLN A 57 -8.72 -9.87 14.65
C GLN A 57 -8.91 -10.93 13.56
N GLU A 58 -9.46 -12.07 13.97
CA GLU A 58 -9.74 -13.26 13.19
C GLU A 58 -10.74 -13.02 12.03
N ASN A 59 -10.23 -12.59 10.90
CA ASN A 59 -10.85 -12.86 9.62
C ASN A 59 -9.86 -13.70 8.81
N GLY A 60 -10.11 -15.03 8.70
CA GLY A 60 -9.31 -15.97 7.94
C GLY A 60 -7.79 -15.95 8.30
N LYS A 61 -7.21 -17.11 8.55
CA LYS A 61 -5.78 -17.17 8.88
C LYS A 61 -4.95 -17.00 7.62
N ARG A 62 -4.47 -15.78 7.37
CA ARG A 62 -3.47 -15.55 6.33
C ARG A 62 -2.11 -16.06 6.82
N THR A 63 -1.53 -17.02 6.09
CA THR A 63 -0.21 -17.60 6.37
C THR A 63 0.81 -17.31 5.27
N VAL A 64 0.35 -16.79 4.13
CA VAL A 64 1.17 -16.41 2.98
C VAL A 64 1.49 -14.93 3.06
N SER A 65 2.76 -14.58 2.96
CA SER A 65 3.21 -13.19 2.89
C SER A 65 3.21 -12.67 1.45
N VAL A 66 3.37 -11.35 1.29
CA VAL A 66 3.58 -10.71 -0.03
C VAL A 66 4.79 -11.30 -0.75
N GLU A 67 5.88 -11.52 0.00
CA GLU A 67 7.12 -12.09 -0.55
C GLU A 67 6.90 -13.53 -1.03
N ASP A 68 6.08 -14.32 -0.32
CA ASP A 68 5.70 -15.66 -0.75
C ASP A 68 4.90 -15.63 -2.07
N ALA A 69 3.97 -14.68 -2.22
CA ALA A 69 3.18 -14.50 -3.43
C ALA A 69 4.04 -14.04 -4.61
N ILE A 70 4.93 -13.05 -4.38
CA ILE A 70 5.92 -12.61 -5.36
C ILE A 70 6.78 -13.78 -5.83
N LYS A 71 7.31 -14.56 -4.88
CA LYS A 71 8.13 -15.73 -5.19
C LYS A 71 7.34 -16.78 -5.97
N ALA A 72 6.10 -17.03 -5.62
CA ALA A 72 5.24 -17.99 -6.34
C ALA A 72 5.06 -17.58 -7.80
N PHE A 73 4.89 -16.29 -8.09
CA PHE A 73 4.82 -15.79 -9.46
C PHE A 73 6.16 -15.98 -10.20
N GLN A 74 7.26 -15.57 -9.61
CA GLN A 74 8.60 -15.67 -10.20
C GLN A 74 9.02 -17.13 -10.47
N ASP A 75 8.64 -18.05 -9.59
CA ASP A 75 8.88 -19.50 -9.80
C ASP A 75 7.97 -20.06 -10.92
N THR A 76 6.78 -19.50 -11.11
CA THR A 76 5.82 -19.95 -12.13
C THR A 76 6.17 -19.41 -13.50
N TYR A 77 6.62 -18.15 -13.59
CA TYR A 77 6.98 -17.45 -14.82
C TYR A 77 8.38 -16.80 -14.72
N PRO A 78 9.45 -17.61 -14.78
CA PRO A 78 10.82 -17.10 -14.67
C PRO A 78 11.14 -16.10 -15.78
N GLY A 79 11.59 -14.90 -15.39
CA GLY A 79 11.96 -13.82 -16.30
C GLY A 79 10.85 -12.84 -16.65
N ALA A 80 9.62 -13.08 -16.20
CA ALA A 80 8.57 -12.07 -16.23
C ALA A 80 8.76 -11.05 -15.09
N ASP A 81 8.49 -9.77 -15.37
CA ASP A 81 8.44 -8.70 -14.38
C ASP A 81 7.04 -8.61 -13.80
N ILE A 82 6.91 -8.45 -12.49
CA ILE A 82 5.62 -8.23 -11.82
C ILE A 82 5.21 -6.78 -12.01
N THR A 83 3.96 -6.57 -12.41
CA THR A 83 3.38 -5.26 -12.69
C THR A 83 2.28 -4.87 -11.70
N SER A 84 1.64 -5.85 -11.03
CA SER A 84 0.62 -5.60 -10.02
C SER A 84 0.56 -6.76 -9.03
N LEU A 85 0.18 -6.45 -7.79
CA LEU A 85 -0.16 -7.44 -6.77
C LEU A 85 -1.34 -6.94 -5.95
N GLU A 86 -2.41 -7.72 -5.88
CA GLU A 86 -3.62 -7.44 -5.13
C GLU A 86 -3.78 -8.49 -4.02
N LEU A 87 -4.13 -8.05 -2.82
CA LEU A 87 -4.65 -8.94 -1.78
C LEU A 87 -6.15 -8.72 -1.65
N ASP A 88 -6.91 -9.65 -2.19
CA ASP A 88 -8.36 -9.66 -2.17
C ASP A 88 -8.89 -10.56 -1.05
N THR A 89 -9.99 -10.11 -0.43
CA THR A 89 -10.75 -10.89 0.53
C THR A 89 -12.07 -11.33 -0.09
N SER A 90 -12.23 -12.65 -0.27
CA SER A 90 -13.45 -13.20 -0.83
C SER A 90 -13.99 -14.32 0.08
N PHE A 91 -15.24 -14.17 0.53
CA PHE A 91 -15.91 -15.13 1.42
C PHE A 91 -15.13 -15.48 2.71
N GLY A 92 -14.42 -14.48 3.28
CA GLY A 92 -13.59 -14.65 4.48
C GLY A 92 -12.27 -15.39 4.24
N LYS A 93 -11.82 -15.47 2.99
CA LYS A 93 -10.52 -16.03 2.60
C LYS A 93 -9.68 -14.97 1.92
N TYR A 94 -8.39 -15.05 2.12
CA TYR A 94 -7.41 -14.20 1.46
C TYR A 94 -6.85 -14.87 0.21
N PHE A 95 -6.73 -14.10 -0.85
CA PHE A 95 -6.10 -14.52 -2.10
C PHE A 95 -5.20 -13.40 -2.61
N TYR A 96 -3.98 -13.76 -2.97
CA TYR A 96 -3.15 -12.87 -3.75
C TYR A 96 -3.42 -13.10 -5.23
N LYS A 97 -3.65 -12.04 -5.95
CA LYS A 97 -3.63 -11.97 -7.39
C LYS A 97 -2.32 -11.29 -7.78
N VAL A 98 -1.51 -11.92 -8.61
CA VAL A 98 -0.23 -11.36 -9.05
C VAL A 98 -0.20 -11.35 -10.56
N GLU A 99 -0.03 -10.17 -11.12
CA GLU A 99 0.11 -9.96 -12.54
C GLU A 99 1.55 -9.62 -12.92
N GLY A 100 1.93 -9.96 -14.14
CA GLY A 100 3.24 -9.60 -14.66
C GLY A 100 3.37 -9.91 -16.13
N VAL A 101 4.47 -9.44 -16.72
CA VAL A 101 4.67 -9.45 -18.16
C VAL A 101 6.10 -9.87 -18.52
N ASP A 102 6.23 -10.50 -19.67
CA ASP A 102 7.51 -10.57 -20.39
C ASP A 102 7.47 -9.69 -21.66
N ASP A 103 8.36 -9.92 -22.61
CA ASP A 103 8.43 -9.10 -23.83
C ASP A 103 7.28 -9.37 -24.82
N SER A 104 6.45 -10.38 -24.57
CA SER A 104 5.45 -10.87 -25.50
C SER A 104 4.11 -11.26 -24.89
N LYS A 105 4.09 -11.53 -23.59
CA LYS A 105 2.92 -12.06 -22.91
C LYS A 105 2.69 -11.38 -21.56
N GLU A 106 1.44 -11.41 -21.17
CA GLU A 106 0.93 -11.09 -19.85
C GLU A 106 0.48 -12.35 -19.13
N TYR A 107 0.73 -12.39 -17.83
CA TYR A 107 0.46 -13.53 -16.96
C TYR A 107 -0.28 -13.09 -15.72
N GLU A 108 -1.15 -13.97 -15.22
CA GLU A 108 -1.83 -13.79 -13.95
C GLU A 108 -1.87 -15.10 -13.19
N ILE A 109 -1.52 -15.05 -11.91
CA ILE A 109 -1.73 -16.15 -10.98
C ILE A 109 -2.57 -15.70 -9.80
N ARG A 110 -3.27 -16.66 -9.23
CA ARG A 110 -3.93 -16.52 -7.93
C ARG A 110 -3.27 -17.45 -6.94
N VAL A 111 -2.94 -16.93 -5.76
CA VAL A 111 -2.32 -17.68 -4.67
C VAL A 111 -3.26 -17.67 -3.47
N ASP A 112 -3.68 -18.84 -3.02
CA ASP A 112 -4.50 -18.97 -1.81
C ASP A 112 -3.68 -18.57 -0.58
N GLY A 113 -4.16 -17.57 0.16
CA GLY A 113 -3.46 -16.93 1.28
C GLY A 113 -3.26 -17.82 2.52
N GLU A 114 -3.91 -18.99 2.57
CA GLU A 114 -3.77 -19.95 3.65
C GLU A 114 -2.96 -21.18 3.24
N THR A 115 -3.24 -21.73 2.06
CA THR A 115 -2.70 -23.03 1.63
C THR A 115 -1.50 -22.92 0.70
N LYS A 116 -1.16 -21.75 0.20
CA LYS A 116 -0.17 -21.48 -0.86
C LYS A 116 -0.48 -22.14 -2.21
N LYS A 117 -1.73 -22.61 -2.41
CA LYS A 117 -2.13 -23.18 -3.69
C LYS A 117 -2.07 -22.09 -4.76
N ILE A 118 -1.42 -22.41 -5.89
CA ILE A 118 -1.30 -21.52 -7.04
C ILE A 118 -2.29 -21.98 -8.11
N GLU A 119 -3.03 -21.02 -8.67
CA GLU A 119 -3.88 -21.18 -9.85
C GLU A 119 -3.39 -20.20 -10.92
N LYS A 120 -3.19 -20.72 -12.15
CA LYS A 120 -2.87 -19.89 -13.32
C LYS A 120 -4.19 -19.39 -13.89
N GLU A 121 -4.43 -18.09 -13.88
CA GLU A 121 -5.72 -17.52 -14.30
C GLU A 121 -5.64 -16.96 -15.73
N ARG A 122 -4.49 -16.36 -16.11
CA ARG A 122 -4.33 -15.78 -17.43
C ARG A 122 -2.91 -16.01 -17.98
N GLU A 123 -2.85 -16.27 -19.28
CA GLU A 123 -1.65 -16.21 -20.09
C GLU A 123 -2.07 -15.74 -21.47
N GLU A 124 -1.83 -14.49 -21.80
CA GLU A 124 -2.27 -13.85 -23.04
C GLU A 124 -1.10 -13.18 -23.75
N SER A 125 -1.21 -13.04 -25.06
CA SER A 125 -0.23 -12.28 -25.84
C SER A 125 -0.48 -10.80 -25.69
N LEU A 126 0.56 -10.02 -25.45
CA LEU A 126 0.51 -8.56 -25.45
C LEU A 126 0.11 -8.03 -26.84
N ASP A 127 -0.56 -6.91 -26.87
CA ASP A 127 -0.83 -6.16 -28.08
C ASP A 127 0.47 -5.59 -28.67
N ASP A 128 0.46 -5.20 -29.96
CA ASP A 128 1.70 -4.82 -30.66
C ASP A 128 2.36 -3.57 -30.08
N ASP A 129 1.62 -2.68 -29.48
CA ASP A 129 2.08 -1.47 -28.80
C ASP A 129 2.60 -1.70 -27.37
N GLU A 130 2.24 -2.83 -26.77
CA GLU A 130 2.70 -3.25 -25.43
C GLU A 130 3.96 -4.11 -25.45
N LYS A 131 4.28 -4.69 -26.63
CA LYS A 131 5.44 -5.57 -26.82
C LYS A 131 6.78 -4.85 -26.75
N ASN A 132 7.85 -5.63 -26.81
CA ASN A 132 9.23 -5.17 -26.84
C ASN A 132 9.64 -4.34 -25.61
N GLY A 133 9.08 -4.68 -24.46
CA GLY A 133 9.39 -4.07 -23.18
C GLY A 133 8.62 -2.79 -22.86
N GLU A 134 7.65 -2.39 -23.69
CA GLU A 134 6.81 -1.23 -23.35
C GLU A 134 6.02 -1.48 -22.06
N LYS A 135 5.29 -2.59 -21.97
CA LYS A 135 4.52 -2.97 -20.78
C LYS A 135 5.41 -3.27 -19.56
N ARG A 136 6.67 -3.72 -19.79
CA ARG A 136 7.64 -3.95 -18.70
C ARG A 136 8.10 -2.66 -17.99
N LYS A 137 7.78 -1.50 -18.51
CA LYS A 137 8.05 -0.22 -17.82
C LYS A 137 7.19 -0.04 -16.58
N ASP A 138 6.07 -0.74 -16.51
CA ASP A 138 5.13 -0.72 -15.39
C ASP A 138 5.54 -1.68 -14.25
N LYS A 139 6.75 -2.26 -14.31
CA LYS A 139 7.24 -3.19 -13.31
C LYS A 139 7.39 -2.56 -11.94
N LEU A 140 7.00 -3.30 -10.93
CA LEU A 140 7.10 -2.90 -9.52
C LEU A 140 8.56 -2.92 -9.01
N ALA A 141 8.88 -1.99 -8.12
CA ALA A 141 10.09 -2.03 -7.31
C ALA A 141 9.82 -2.85 -6.03
N LEU A 142 10.22 -4.13 -6.07
CA LEU A 142 9.85 -5.13 -5.05
C LEU A 142 10.83 -5.21 -3.85
N THR A 143 11.71 -4.23 -3.68
CA THR A 143 12.68 -4.19 -2.58
C THR A 143 12.20 -3.27 -1.45
N ASP A 144 12.39 -3.71 -0.20
CA ASP A 144 12.10 -2.92 1.01
C ASP A 144 10.62 -2.45 1.09
N LEU A 145 9.69 -3.29 0.62
CA LEU A 145 8.27 -3.01 0.72
C LEU A 145 7.80 -3.00 2.18
N LEU A 146 6.90 -2.09 2.50
CA LEU A 146 6.15 -2.16 3.74
C LEU A 146 5.30 -3.44 3.77
N SER A 147 5.21 -4.07 4.93
CA SER A 147 4.27 -5.18 5.11
C SER A 147 2.82 -4.69 5.02
N ILE A 148 1.91 -5.59 4.68
CA ILE A 148 0.47 -5.31 4.63
C ILE A 148 -0.04 -4.72 5.94
N GLU A 149 0.40 -5.26 7.08
CA GLU A 149 0.01 -4.78 8.41
C GLU A 149 0.49 -3.35 8.65
N LYS A 150 1.69 -3.02 8.15
CA LYS A 150 2.23 -1.67 8.26
C LYS A 150 1.49 -0.69 7.37
N ALA A 151 1.19 -1.08 6.12
CA ALA A 151 0.40 -0.27 5.19
C ALA A 151 -1.02 -0.05 5.75
N ALA A 152 -1.68 -1.11 6.25
CA ALA A 152 -2.98 -1.02 6.92
C ALA A 152 -2.96 -0.02 8.08
N SER A 153 -1.99 -0.15 9.00
CA SER A 153 -1.87 0.74 10.16
C SER A 153 -1.67 2.22 9.78
N ILE A 154 -0.98 2.48 8.67
CA ILE A 154 -0.79 3.85 8.16
C ILE A 154 -2.11 4.37 7.58
N ALA A 155 -2.80 3.57 6.75
CA ALA A 155 -4.06 3.94 6.11
C ALA A 155 -5.18 4.18 7.15
N GLU A 156 -5.37 3.25 8.09
CA GLU A 156 -6.36 3.38 9.17
C GLU A 156 -6.12 4.62 10.02
N LYS A 157 -4.86 4.93 10.32
CA LYS A 157 -4.49 6.15 11.04
C LYS A 157 -4.79 7.41 10.24
N GLU A 158 -4.56 7.39 8.93
CA GLU A 158 -4.84 8.53 8.04
C GLU A 158 -6.34 8.77 7.89
N VAL A 159 -7.15 7.71 7.83
CA VAL A 159 -8.61 7.81 7.79
C VAL A 159 -9.18 8.21 9.16
N GLY A 160 -8.60 7.68 10.24
CA GLY A 160 -8.97 7.98 11.63
C GLY A 160 -10.01 7.04 12.22
N SER A 161 -10.65 6.20 11.41
CA SER A 161 -11.62 5.17 11.82
C SER A 161 -11.71 4.10 10.74
N GLY A 162 -12.33 2.95 11.05
CA GLY A 162 -12.51 1.86 10.10
C GLY A 162 -11.39 0.81 10.16
N GLN A 163 -11.41 -0.11 9.22
CA GLN A 163 -10.45 -1.22 9.09
C GLN A 163 -10.04 -1.38 7.62
N ALA A 164 -8.78 -1.68 7.38
CA ALA A 164 -8.29 -2.00 6.06
C ALA A 164 -8.87 -3.33 5.58
N THR A 165 -9.37 -3.36 4.34
CA THR A 165 -10.04 -4.51 3.73
C THR A 165 -9.35 -5.04 2.49
N ASP A 166 -8.78 -4.17 1.66
CA ASP A 166 -8.14 -4.52 0.41
C ASP A 166 -6.80 -3.77 0.26
N TRP A 167 -5.86 -4.38 -0.45
CA TRP A 167 -4.51 -3.83 -0.68
C TRP A 167 -4.08 -4.09 -2.11
N ASP A 168 -3.76 -3.03 -2.81
CA ASP A 168 -3.20 -3.05 -4.15
C ASP A 168 -1.78 -2.50 -4.14
N LEU A 169 -0.83 -3.25 -4.68
CA LEU A 169 0.52 -2.80 -4.95
C LEU A 169 0.66 -2.57 -6.44
N ASP A 170 0.90 -1.34 -6.82
CA ASP A 170 0.93 -0.91 -8.21
C ASP A 170 2.03 0.13 -8.44
N GLN A 171 2.17 0.61 -9.67
CA GLN A 171 3.18 1.59 -10.05
C GLN A 171 2.56 2.72 -10.88
N GLU A 172 2.89 3.94 -10.54
CA GLU A 172 2.55 5.12 -11.33
C GLU A 172 3.75 6.06 -11.43
N LEU A 173 4.07 6.50 -12.64
CA LEU A 173 5.18 7.42 -12.95
C LEU A 173 6.53 7.00 -12.34
N GLY A 174 6.77 5.68 -12.23
CA GLY A 174 8.00 5.10 -11.67
C GLY A 174 8.01 4.98 -10.16
N THR A 175 6.93 5.32 -9.47
CA THR A 175 6.76 5.14 -8.03
C THR A 175 5.89 3.91 -7.78
N THR A 176 6.43 2.92 -7.07
CA THR A 176 5.62 1.80 -6.56
C THR A 176 4.91 2.25 -5.29
N TYR A 177 3.60 2.03 -5.23
CA TYR A 177 2.76 2.46 -4.12
C TYR A 177 1.85 1.34 -3.63
N TRP A 178 1.49 1.40 -2.36
CA TRP A 178 0.32 0.71 -1.84
C TRP A 178 -0.90 1.61 -1.95
N GLU A 179 -2.00 1.05 -2.44
CA GLU A 179 -3.34 1.59 -2.24
C GLU A 179 -4.07 0.68 -1.28
N VAL A 180 -4.58 1.24 -0.20
CA VAL A 180 -5.25 0.50 0.87
C VAL A 180 -6.66 1.04 1.01
N THR A 181 -7.66 0.18 0.82
CA THR A 181 -9.05 0.51 1.09
C THR A 181 -9.35 0.32 2.57
N VAL A 182 -9.86 1.36 3.20
CA VAL A 182 -10.34 1.35 4.60
C VAL A 182 -11.84 1.49 4.60
N GLU A 183 -12.54 0.50 5.16
CA GLU A 183 -14.00 0.52 5.32
C GLU A 183 -14.39 0.99 6.71
N ASP A 184 -15.25 2.00 6.78
CA ASP A 184 -15.90 2.47 8.01
C ASP A 184 -17.41 2.65 7.80
N ASN A 185 -18.21 1.79 8.43
CA ASN A 185 -19.68 1.84 8.38
C ASN A 185 -20.28 1.88 6.95
N GLY A 186 -19.65 1.19 6.00
CA GLY A 186 -20.09 1.09 4.61
C GLY A 186 -19.62 2.24 3.71
N THR A 187 -18.72 3.08 4.23
CA THR A 187 -17.98 4.07 3.44
C THR A 187 -16.57 3.55 3.21
N GLU A 188 -16.13 3.50 1.97
CA GLU A 188 -14.78 3.11 1.59
C GLU A 188 -13.92 4.36 1.39
N THR A 189 -12.70 4.31 1.91
CA THR A 189 -11.70 5.36 1.69
C THR A 189 -10.41 4.71 1.20
N ASN A 190 -9.96 5.12 0.03
CA ASN A 190 -8.71 4.65 -0.56
C ASN A 190 -7.56 5.55 -0.13
N VAL A 191 -6.50 4.96 0.38
CA VAL A 191 -5.29 5.65 0.81
C VAL A 191 -4.11 5.13 0.01
N LYS A 192 -3.58 5.97 -0.88
CA LYS A 192 -2.38 5.69 -1.66
C LYS A 192 -1.16 6.18 -0.91
N MET A 193 -0.13 5.32 -0.80
CA MET A 193 1.12 5.66 -0.13
C MET A 193 2.32 5.05 -0.84
N ASP A 194 3.48 5.70 -0.77
CA ASP A 194 4.74 5.13 -1.24
C ASP A 194 4.99 3.77 -0.56
N ALA A 195 5.21 2.73 -1.35
CA ALA A 195 5.21 1.34 -0.87
C ALA A 195 6.38 1.02 0.08
N ARG A 196 7.39 1.86 0.18
CA ARG A 196 8.58 1.65 1.02
C ARG A 196 8.62 2.57 2.23
N THR A 197 8.22 3.83 2.05
CA THR A 197 8.31 4.85 3.11
C THR A 197 7.01 5.03 3.88
N GLY A 198 5.86 4.72 3.26
CA GLY A 198 4.53 4.97 3.81
C GLY A 198 4.13 6.45 3.76
N GLU A 199 4.84 7.28 2.98
CA GLU A 199 4.42 8.65 2.71
C GLU A 199 3.09 8.64 1.97
N ILE A 200 2.09 9.36 2.50
CA ILE A 200 0.77 9.45 1.88
C ILE A 200 0.88 10.28 0.59
N LEU A 201 0.45 9.69 -0.50
CA LEU A 201 0.43 10.31 -1.84
C LEU A 201 -0.96 10.85 -2.17
N GLU A 202 -2.01 10.10 -1.81
CA GLU A 202 -3.39 10.45 -2.12
C GLU A 202 -4.35 9.84 -1.10
N LYS A 203 -5.51 10.47 -0.93
CA LYS A 203 -6.63 9.95 -0.15
C LYS A 203 -7.93 10.31 -0.85
N GLU A 204 -8.74 9.31 -1.15
CA GLU A 204 -10.03 9.46 -1.83
C GLU A 204 -11.13 8.74 -1.04
N VAL A 205 -12.30 9.35 -0.98
CA VAL A 205 -13.49 8.75 -0.35
C VAL A 205 -14.43 8.36 -1.45
N ASP A 206 -14.81 7.10 -1.51
CA ASP A 206 -15.82 6.60 -2.44
C ASP A 206 -17.22 6.87 -1.89
N ASP A 207 -17.99 7.72 -2.61
CA ASP A 207 -19.38 8.11 -2.30
C ASP A 207 -20.42 7.15 -2.93
#